data_930e6678229778d29849d7a679ea1a04
#
_entry.id   930e6678229778d29849d7a679ea1a04
#
_cell.length_a   1.000
_cell.length_b   1.000
_cell.length_c   1.000
_cell.angle_alpha   90.00
_cell.angle_beta   90.00
_cell.angle_gamma   90.00
#
_symmetry.space_group_name_H-M   'P 1'
#
loop_
_entity.id
_entity.type
_entity.pdbx_description
1 polymer ?
#
loop_
_entity_poly.entity_id
_entity_poly.type
_entity_poly.pdbx_seq_one_letter_code
_entity_poly.pdbx_strand_id
1 'polypeptide(L)'
;MIGKISKSGSFKKLVEYLNKENSVILGTNMYGQDSRELTAEFMAIHDLNSSIKQPVLHASLSLLPGEFLSDEQFREACETWMEKMGFDLAQNQYLIVRHKDTEHEHAHIAINRIDTISGKVVVDSFERYRSQEIIRDLEQNYGLEQVAPSWQKIRNKERELEQTPEVSSRQKLTREIEQAAQDLPTMPEFFHRLASHQIRAEVEFTRNGKPKGITYMAA
;
A
#
# COMPACT_ATOMS: atom_id res chain seq x y z
N MET A 1 0.73 -15.36 3.46
CA MET A 1 -0.10 -14.66 2.44
C MET A 1 0.27 -13.19 2.34
N ILE A 2 0.25 -12.56 1.15
CA ILE A 2 0.58 -11.14 0.95
C ILE A 2 -0.64 -10.43 0.35
N GLY A 3 -1.10 -9.36 0.99
CA GLY A 3 -2.21 -8.54 0.50
C GLY A 3 -1.75 -7.18 -0.02
N LYS A 4 -2.36 -6.74 -1.12
CA LYS A 4 -2.20 -5.39 -1.67
C LYS A 4 -3.57 -4.77 -1.90
N ILE A 5 -3.70 -3.46 -1.69
CA ILE A 5 -4.93 -2.70 -1.92
C ILE A 5 -4.59 -1.46 -2.74
N SER A 6 -5.42 -1.18 -3.71
CA SER A 6 -5.39 0.05 -4.49
C SER A 6 -6.80 0.51 -4.85
N LYS A 7 -6.96 1.79 -5.15
CA LYS A 7 -8.24 2.39 -5.59
C LYS A 7 -8.06 3.06 -6.94
N SER A 8 -9.10 3.00 -7.75
CA SER A 8 -9.09 3.65 -9.06
C SER A 8 -10.47 4.19 -9.45
N GLY A 9 -10.48 5.01 -10.51
CA GLY A 9 -11.71 5.54 -11.08
C GLY A 9 -12.30 4.70 -12.22
N SER A 10 -11.67 3.58 -12.63
CA SER A 10 -12.06 2.85 -13.83
C SER A 10 -12.30 1.37 -13.57
N PHE A 11 -13.56 0.97 -13.56
CA PHE A 11 -13.95 -0.45 -13.57
C PHE A 11 -13.49 -1.16 -14.84
N LYS A 12 -13.66 -0.52 -16.01
CA LYS A 12 -13.29 -1.10 -17.30
C LYS A 12 -11.84 -1.61 -17.31
N LYS A 13 -10.89 -0.76 -16.94
CA LYS A 13 -9.47 -1.13 -16.92
C LYS A 13 -9.18 -2.29 -15.97
N LEU A 14 -9.88 -2.33 -14.83
CA LEU A 14 -9.68 -3.41 -13.87
C LEU A 14 -10.29 -4.72 -14.37
N VAL A 15 -11.53 -4.71 -14.87
CA VAL A 15 -12.21 -5.91 -15.39
C VAL A 15 -11.45 -6.49 -16.59
N GLU A 16 -10.96 -5.63 -17.51
CA GLU A 16 -10.11 -6.07 -18.64
C GLU A 16 -8.79 -6.69 -18.15
N TYR A 17 -8.18 -6.13 -17.10
CA TYR A 17 -6.97 -6.70 -16.49
C TYR A 17 -7.25 -8.05 -15.83
N LEU A 18 -8.39 -8.22 -15.19
CA LEU A 18 -8.76 -9.46 -14.50
C LEU A 18 -9.12 -10.59 -15.46
N ASN A 19 -9.78 -10.28 -16.57
CA ASN A 19 -10.24 -11.27 -17.57
C ASN A 19 -9.17 -11.57 -18.64
N LYS A 20 -7.93 -11.88 -18.20
CA LYS A 20 -6.86 -12.32 -19.10
C LYS A 20 -6.98 -13.81 -19.43
N GLU A 21 -6.22 -14.24 -20.43
CA GLU A 21 -6.02 -15.68 -20.69
C GLU A 21 -5.51 -16.38 -19.42
N ASN A 22 -6.04 -17.55 -19.12
CA ASN A 22 -5.74 -18.36 -17.92
C ASN A 22 -6.23 -17.78 -16.59
N SER A 23 -7.20 -16.87 -16.62
CA SER A 23 -7.91 -16.43 -15.41
C SER A 23 -9.12 -17.32 -15.13
N VAL A 24 -9.45 -17.52 -13.86
CA VAL A 24 -10.61 -18.28 -13.39
C VAL A 24 -11.44 -17.39 -12.47
N ILE A 25 -12.71 -17.17 -12.81
CA ILE A 25 -13.63 -16.47 -11.91
C ILE A 25 -13.98 -17.42 -10.76
N LEU A 26 -13.62 -17.05 -9.54
CA LEU A 26 -13.92 -17.81 -8.33
C LEU A 26 -15.29 -17.45 -7.75
N GLY A 27 -15.71 -16.20 -7.88
CA GLY A 27 -16.97 -15.72 -7.33
C GLY A 27 -17.34 -14.32 -7.79
N THR A 28 -18.62 -14.06 -7.86
CA THR A 28 -19.21 -12.75 -8.13
C THR A 28 -20.69 -12.76 -7.68
N ASN A 29 -21.23 -11.60 -7.35
CA ASN A 29 -22.66 -11.39 -7.14
C ASN A 29 -23.33 -10.66 -8.33
N MET A 30 -22.63 -10.58 -9.46
CA MET A 30 -23.11 -9.96 -10.70
C MET A 30 -23.53 -11.01 -11.72
N TYR A 31 -24.30 -10.59 -12.72
CA TYR A 31 -24.89 -11.47 -13.75
C TYR A 31 -24.12 -11.44 -15.08
N GLY A 32 -23.30 -10.42 -15.33
CA GLY A 32 -22.52 -10.26 -16.56
C GLY A 32 -21.63 -11.45 -16.85
N GLN A 33 -21.64 -11.89 -18.11
CA GLN A 33 -20.89 -13.08 -18.57
C GLN A 33 -19.54 -12.72 -19.20
N ASP A 34 -19.36 -11.46 -19.56
CA ASP A 34 -18.14 -10.96 -20.17
C ASP A 34 -17.66 -9.64 -19.53
N SER A 35 -16.47 -9.20 -19.92
CA SER A 35 -15.88 -7.96 -19.39
C SER A 35 -16.71 -6.71 -19.66
N ARG A 36 -17.47 -6.67 -20.75
CA ARG A 36 -18.31 -5.54 -21.12
C ARG A 36 -19.53 -5.47 -20.23
N GLU A 37 -20.20 -6.60 -20.04
CA GLU A 37 -21.39 -6.71 -19.19
C GLU A 37 -21.06 -6.44 -17.73
N LEU A 38 -20.01 -7.08 -17.17
CA LEU A 38 -19.53 -6.83 -15.82
C LEU A 38 -19.16 -5.35 -15.59
N THR A 39 -18.52 -4.74 -16.58
CA THR A 39 -18.19 -3.30 -16.51
C THR A 39 -19.45 -2.45 -16.49
N ALA A 40 -20.47 -2.79 -17.32
CA ALA A 40 -21.72 -2.06 -17.37
C ALA A 40 -22.50 -2.15 -16.04
N GLU A 41 -22.52 -3.32 -15.41
CA GLU A 41 -23.13 -3.50 -14.09
C GLU A 41 -22.43 -2.68 -13.01
N PHE A 42 -21.10 -2.69 -12.95
CA PHE A 42 -20.33 -1.85 -12.03
C PHE A 42 -20.63 -0.35 -12.24
N MET A 43 -20.70 0.09 -13.49
CA MET A 43 -20.97 1.48 -13.83
C MET A 43 -22.38 1.92 -13.46
N ALA A 44 -23.39 1.05 -13.62
CA ALA A 44 -24.77 1.35 -13.25
C ALA A 44 -24.88 1.72 -11.75
N ILE A 45 -24.12 1.08 -10.87
CA ILE A 45 -24.10 1.41 -9.45
C ILE A 45 -23.25 2.66 -9.17
N HIS A 46 -22.16 2.87 -9.92
CA HIS A 46 -21.41 4.11 -9.81
C HIS A 46 -22.25 5.35 -10.11
N ASP A 47 -23.21 5.24 -11.03
CA ASP A 47 -24.11 6.33 -11.39
C ASP A 47 -25.04 6.76 -10.23
N LEU A 48 -25.29 5.90 -9.24
CA LEU A 48 -26.01 6.26 -8.00
C LEU A 48 -25.26 7.29 -7.16
N ASN A 49 -23.92 7.34 -7.28
CA ASN A 49 -23.08 8.31 -6.59
C ASN A 49 -21.86 8.69 -7.43
N SER A 50 -22.11 9.36 -8.55
CA SER A 50 -21.09 9.75 -9.53
C SER A 50 -20.07 10.77 -9.01
N SER A 51 -20.29 11.35 -7.83
CA SER A 51 -19.33 12.25 -7.17
C SER A 51 -18.07 11.53 -6.68
N ILE A 52 -18.13 10.21 -6.51
CA ILE A 52 -17.02 9.39 -6.03
C ILE A 52 -15.99 9.18 -7.16
N LYS A 53 -14.84 9.81 -7.02
CA LYS A 53 -13.76 9.74 -8.04
C LYS A 53 -13.06 8.39 -8.10
N GLN A 54 -13.06 7.63 -7.01
CA GLN A 54 -12.41 6.32 -6.89
C GLN A 54 -13.40 5.27 -6.36
N PRO A 55 -14.41 4.87 -7.16
CA PRO A 55 -15.41 3.90 -6.73
C PRO A 55 -14.87 2.47 -6.68
N VAL A 56 -13.77 2.19 -7.37
CA VAL A 56 -13.18 0.86 -7.48
C VAL A 56 -12.18 0.63 -6.38
N LEU A 57 -12.35 -0.43 -5.61
CA LEU A 57 -11.30 -1.02 -4.80
C LEU A 57 -10.79 -2.27 -5.50
N HIS A 58 -9.48 -2.36 -5.69
CA HIS A 58 -8.78 -3.53 -6.17
C HIS A 58 -7.88 -4.06 -5.07
N ALA A 59 -8.13 -5.28 -4.62
CA ALA A 59 -7.26 -6.01 -3.73
C ALA A 59 -6.67 -7.23 -4.42
N SER A 60 -5.52 -7.69 -3.95
CA SER A 60 -4.97 -9.00 -4.31
C SER A 60 -4.48 -9.72 -3.07
N LEU A 61 -4.77 -11.02 -3.00
CA LEU A 61 -4.26 -11.94 -1.99
C LEU A 61 -3.36 -12.94 -2.71
N SER A 62 -2.09 -12.99 -2.33
CA SER A 62 -1.09 -13.86 -2.95
C SER A 62 -0.55 -14.85 -1.92
N LEU A 63 -0.47 -16.12 -2.28
CA LEU A 63 0.15 -17.17 -1.47
C LEU A 63 1.67 -17.10 -1.60
N LEU A 64 2.39 -17.69 -0.67
CA LEU A 64 3.83 -17.89 -0.80
C LEU A 64 4.14 -19.04 -1.79
N PRO A 65 5.35 -19.10 -2.32
CA PRO A 65 5.77 -20.24 -3.15
C PRO A 65 5.57 -21.56 -2.43
N GLY A 66 4.91 -22.52 -3.08
CA GLY A 66 4.63 -23.83 -2.52
C GLY A 66 3.38 -23.90 -1.64
N GLU A 67 2.73 -22.79 -1.30
CA GLU A 67 1.42 -22.80 -0.68
C GLU A 67 0.32 -22.96 -1.74
N PHE A 68 -0.74 -23.65 -1.36
CA PHE A 68 -1.89 -23.92 -2.21
C PHE A 68 -3.19 -23.79 -1.44
N LEU A 69 -4.22 -23.19 -2.07
CA LEU A 69 -5.61 -23.25 -1.65
C LEU A 69 -6.46 -23.76 -2.82
N SER A 70 -7.46 -24.60 -2.53
CA SER A 70 -8.45 -24.95 -3.55
C SER A 70 -9.20 -23.70 -4.03
N ASP A 71 -9.86 -23.77 -5.18
CA ASP A 71 -10.64 -22.65 -5.70
C ASP A 71 -11.73 -22.20 -4.71
N GLU A 72 -12.34 -23.15 -4.00
CA GLU A 72 -13.33 -22.91 -2.97
C GLU A 72 -12.72 -22.20 -1.73
N GLN A 73 -11.63 -22.73 -1.21
CA GLN A 73 -10.91 -22.11 -0.07
C GLN A 73 -10.43 -20.71 -0.40
N PHE A 74 -9.95 -20.48 -1.63
CA PHE A 74 -9.47 -19.17 -2.03
C PHE A 74 -10.62 -18.17 -2.19
N ARG A 75 -11.76 -18.62 -2.73
CA ARG A 75 -13.00 -17.84 -2.78
C ARG A 75 -13.44 -17.43 -1.38
N GLU A 76 -13.57 -18.40 -0.45
CA GLU A 76 -13.95 -18.15 0.94
C GLU A 76 -13.00 -17.19 1.65
N ALA A 77 -11.69 -17.32 1.43
CA ALA A 77 -10.70 -16.41 1.98
C ALA A 77 -10.91 -14.97 1.47
N CYS A 78 -11.20 -14.79 0.18
CA CYS A 78 -11.49 -13.49 -0.40
C CYS A 78 -12.80 -12.90 0.13
N GLU A 79 -13.87 -13.71 0.22
CA GLU A 79 -15.16 -13.29 0.77
C GLU A 79 -15.03 -12.89 2.24
N THR A 80 -14.37 -13.70 3.06
CA THR A 80 -14.08 -13.38 4.47
C THR A 80 -13.27 -12.09 4.59
N TRP A 81 -12.28 -11.88 3.71
CA TRP A 81 -11.52 -10.65 3.69
C TRP A 81 -12.41 -9.44 3.38
N MET A 82 -13.30 -9.54 2.38
CA MET A 82 -14.23 -8.45 2.02
C MET A 82 -15.17 -8.10 3.17
N GLU A 83 -15.81 -9.10 3.80
CA GLU A 83 -16.73 -8.91 4.92
C GLU A 83 -16.04 -8.24 6.12
N LYS A 84 -14.87 -8.73 6.52
CA LYS A 84 -14.07 -8.15 7.60
C LYS A 84 -13.55 -6.74 7.26
N MET A 85 -13.37 -6.42 5.98
CA MET A 85 -13.08 -5.06 5.51
C MET A 85 -14.30 -4.13 5.55
N GLY A 86 -15.49 -4.67 5.83
CA GLY A 86 -16.73 -3.92 5.98
C GLY A 86 -17.60 -3.85 4.71
N PHE A 87 -17.34 -4.70 3.74
CA PHE A 87 -18.19 -4.84 2.56
C PHE A 87 -19.30 -5.85 2.84
N ASP A 88 -20.51 -5.53 2.41
CA ASP A 88 -21.64 -6.45 2.41
C ASP A 88 -21.70 -7.16 1.05
N LEU A 89 -21.51 -8.49 1.06
CA LEU A 89 -21.47 -9.28 -0.17
C LEU A 89 -22.80 -9.33 -0.93
N ALA A 90 -23.91 -8.94 -0.27
CA ALA A 90 -25.22 -8.81 -0.93
C ALA A 90 -25.43 -7.41 -1.54
N GLN A 91 -24.72 -6.38 -1.02
CA GLN A 91 -24.96 -4.98 -1.36
C GLN A 91 -23.79 -4.30 -2.07
N ASN A 92 -22.59 -4.85 -1.99
CA ASN A 92 -21.45 -4.35 -2.75
C ASN A 92 -21.14 -5.30 -3.90
N GLN A 93 -21.18 -4.79 -5.14
CA GLN A 93 -20.80 -5.59 -6.31
C GLN A 93 -19.33 -6.00 -6.21
N TYR A 94 -19.04 -7.25 -6.52
CA TYR A 94 -17.68 -7.76 -6.52
C TYR A 94 -17.42 -8.79 -7.61
N LEU A 95 -16.15 -8.97 -7.93
CA LEU A 95 -15.62 -9.99 -8.83
C LEU A 95 -14.32 -10.52 -8.24
N ILE A 96 -14.23 -11.83 -8.01
CA ILE A 96 -13.03 -12.54 -7.55
C ILE A 96 -12.48 -13.35 -8.69
N VAL A 97 -11.22 -13.12 -9.04
CA VAL A 97 -10.56 -13.82 -10.16
C VAL A 97 -9.20 -14.36 -9.70
N ARG A 98 -8.98 -15.65 -9.93
CA ARG A 98 -7.68 -16.30 -9.71
C ARG A 98 -6.85 -16.24 -10.98
N HIS A 99 -5.61 -15.80 -10.86
CA HIS A 99 -4.61 -15.84 -11.93
C HIS A 99 -3.61 -16.97 -11.69
N LYS A 100 -3.23 -17.66 -12.78
CA LYS A 100 -2.25 -18.76 -12.80
C LYS A 100 -1.06 -18.42 -13.70
N ASP A 101 -0.74 -17.13 -13.80
CA ASP A 101 0.28 -16.59 -14.71
C ASP A 101 1.64 -16.34 -14.04
N THR A 102 1.76 -16.63 -12.75
CA THR A 102 2.98 -16.46 -11.95
C THR A 102 3.30 -17.71 -11.13
N GLU A 103 4.54 -17.80 -10.63
CA GLU A 103 4.94 -18.87 -9.69
C GLU A 103 4.16 -18.87 -8.37
N HIS A 104 3.49 -17.76 -8.07
CA HIS A 104 2.71 -17.59 -6.85
C HIS A 104 1.23 -17.52 -7.21
N GLU A 105 0.46 -18.40 -6.62
CA GLU A 105 -0.99 -18.33 -6.78
C GLU A 105 -1.55 -17.08 -6.13
N HIS A 106 -2.38 -16.36 -6.84
CA HIS A 106 -3.00 -15.15 -6.34
C HIS A 106 -4.42 -14.97 -6.87
N ALA A 107 -5.26 -14.42 -5.99
CA ALA A 107 -6.59 -13.98 -6.35
C ALA A 107 -6.67 -12.45 -6.31
N HIS A 108 -7.33 -11.90 -7.30
CA HIS A 108 -7.69 -10.50 -7.37
C HIS A 108 -9.15 -10.31 -7.01
N ILE A 109 -9.43 -9.23 -6.31
CA ILE A 109 -10.77 -8.85 -5.88
C ILE A 109 -11.04 -7.44 -6.42
N ALA A 110 -12.02 -7.32 -7.31
CA ALA A 110 -12.57 -6.03 -7.72
C ALA A 110 -13.87 -5.79 -6.94
N ILE A 111 -13.98 -4.66 -6.25
CA ILE A 111 -15.16 -4.33 -5.43
C ILE A 111 -15.61 -2.92 -5.78
N ASN A 112 -16.94 -2.75 -5.93
CA ASN A 112 -17.56 -1.45 -5.92
C ASN A 112 -17.68 -0.96 -4.48
N ARG A 113 -17.05 0.16 -4.17
CA ARG A 113 -17.10 0.77 -2.84
C ARG A 113 -18.45 1.40 -2.53
N ILE A 114 -19.30 1.54 -3.54
CA ILE A 114 -20.63 2.12 -3.42
C ILE A 114 -21.61 0.99 -3.14
N ASP A 115 -22.34 1.13 -2.06
CA ASP A 115 -23.44 0.22 -1.69
C ASP A 115 -24.61 0.39 -2.66
N THR A 116 -25.14 -0.71 -3.16
CA THR A 116 -26.18 -0.73 -4.20
C THR A 116 -27.55 -0.22 -3.73
N ILE A 117 -27.82 -0.26 -2.43
CA ILE A 117 -29.09 0.17 -1.84
C ILE A 117 -29.02 1.61 -1.37
N SER A 118 -27.99 1.94 -0.60
CA SER A 118 -27.88 3.26 0.05
C SER A 118 -27.12 4.29 -0.78
N GLY A 119 -26.36 3.88 -1.80
CA GLY A 119 -25.43 4.74 -2.54
C GLY A 119 -24.25 5.26 -1.72
N LYS A 120 -24.10 4.79 -0.47
CA LYS A 120 -23.02 5.22 0.42
C LYS A 120 -21.72 4.48 0.11
N VAL A 121 -20.62 5.13 0.42
CA VAL A 121 -19.28 4.54 0.26
C VAL A 121 -18.87 3.82 1.54
N VAL A 122 -18.37 2.60 1.42
CA VAL A 122 -17.80 1.86 2.54
C VAL A 122 -16.59 2.60 3.11
N VAL A 123 -16.54 2.71 4.43
CA VAL A 123 -15.48 3.44 5.15
C VAL A 123 -14.14 2.74 4.97
N ASP A 124 -13.14 3.51 4.54
CA ASP A 124 -11.80 3.02 4.19
C ASP A 124 -10.69 3.47 5.16
N SER A 125 -11.07 3.98 6.33
CA SER A 125 -10.10 4.38 7.35
C SER A 125 -9.22 3.20 7.79
N PHE A 126 -7.91 3.44 7.84
CA PHE A 126 -6.92 2.43 8.24
C PHE A 126 -6.98 1.11 7.45
N GLU A 127 -7.46 1.14 6.20
CA GLU A 127 -7.71 -0.05 5.38
C GLU A 127 -6.48 -0.98 5.27
N ARG A 128 -5.29 -0.42 5.12
CA ARG A 128 -4.06 -1.23 5.01
C ARG A 128 -3.74 -1.97 6.30
N TYR A 129 -3.96 -1.33 7.43
CA TYR A 129 -3.73 -1.93 8.75
C TYR A 129 -4.75 -3.05 9.01
N ARG A 130 -6.06 -2.75 8.84
CA ARG A 130 -7.13 -3.76 8.97
C ARG A 130 -6.92 -4.96 8.06
N SER A 131 -6.57 -4.71 6.79
CA SER A 131 -6.28 -5.78 5.84
C SER A 131 -5.14 -6.69 6.30
N GLN A 132 -4.08 -6.13 6.91
CA GLN A 132 -2.98 -6.95 7.42
C GLN A 132 -3.40 -7.83 8.61
N GLU A 133 -4.23 -7.34 9.51
CA GLU A 133 -4.79 -8.14 10.61
C GLU A 133 -5.65 -9.28 10.07
N ILE A 134 -6.56 -8.99 9.13
CA ILE A 134 -7.41 -9.99 8.49
C ILE A 134 -6.56 -11.07 7.80
N ILE A 135 -5.50 -10.68 7.12
CA ILE A 135 -4.59 -11.62 6.45
C ILE A 135 -3.91 -12.54 7.48
N ARG A 136 -3.53 -12.04 8.67
CA ARG A 136 -2.98 -12.90 9.75
C ARG A 136 -3.99 -13.93 10.22
N ASP A 137 -5.26 -13.53 10.37
CA ASP A 137 -6.34 -14.47 10.73
C ASP A 137 -6.52 -15.54 9.62
N LEU A 138 -6.52 -15.13 8.35
CA LEU A 138 -6.65 -16.06 7.22
C LEU A 138 -5.48 -17.04 7.16
N GLU A 139 -4.23 -16.58 7.36
CA GLU A 139 -3.07 -17.47 7.42
C GLU A 139 -3.21 -18.53 8.50
N GLN A 140 -3.69 -18.15 9.69
CA GLN A 140 -3.92 -19.10 10.78
C GLN A 140 -5.04 -20.10 10.43
N ASN A 141 -6.16 -19.62 9.88
CA ASN A 141 -7.32 -20.45 9.58
C ASN A 141 -7.03 -21.49 8.50
N TYR A 142 -6.19 -21.15 7.53
CA TYR A 142 -5.84 -22.06 6.42
C TYR A 142 -4.48 -22.76 6.62
N GLY A 143 -3.82 -22.59 7.79
CA GLY A 143 -2.54 -23.21 8.09
C GLY A 143 -1.38 -22.74 7.18
N LEU A 144 -1.45 -21.50 6.72
CA LEU A 144 -0.43 -20.90 5.86
C LEU A 144 0.72 -20.30 6.68
N GLU A 145 1.87 -20.10 6.05
CA GLU A 145 3.01 -19.44 6.67
C GLU A 145 2.71 -17.95 6.95
N GLN A 146 2.99 -17.51 8.17
CA GLN A 146 2.80 -16.11 8.57
C GLN A 146 3.90 -15.22 7.97
N VAL A 147 3.50 -14.28 7.13
CA VAL A 147 4.41 -13.33 6.51
C VAL A 147 4.45 -12.02 7.28
N ALA A 148 5.64 -11.58 7.70
CA ALA A 148 5.78 -10.29 8.34
C ALA A 148 5.19 -9.16 7.47
N PRO A 149 4.38 -8.25 8.04
CA PRO A 149 3.81 -7.12 7.31
C PRO A 149 4.89 -6.27 6.62
N SER A 150 4.55 -5.69 5.48
CA SER A 150 5.51 -4.89 4.68
C SER A 150 6.13 -3.74 5.47
N TRP A 151 5.35 -3.08 6.36
CA TRP A 151 5.86 -2.02 7.23
C TRP A 151 6.86 -2.53 8.27
N GLN A 152 6.75 -3.78 8.71
CA GLN A 152 7.72 -4.39 9.63
C GLN A 152 9.02 -4.75 8.91
N LYS A 153 8.93 -5.19 7.64
CA LYS A 153 10.11 -5.41 6.78
C LYS A 153 10.84 -4.09 6.51
N ILE A 154 10.11 -3.01 6.23
CA ILE A 154 10.69 -1.68 6.05
C ILE A 154 11.39 -1.23 7.33
N ARG A 155 10.73 -1.32 8.48
CA ARG A 155 11.31 -0.94 9.78
C ARG A 155 12.52 -1.78 10.15
N ASN A 156 12.52 -3.07 9.86
CA ASN A 156 13.68 -3.92 10.10
C ASN A 156 14.85 -3.54 9.18
N LYS A 157 14.56 -3.27 7.89
CA LYS A 157 15.58 -2.79 6.94
C LYS A 157 16.13 -1.42 7.33
N GLU A 158 15.29 -0.51 7.82
CA GLU A 158 15.72 0.79 8.37
C GLU A 158 16.63 0.59 9.58
N ARG A 159 16.30 -0.30 10.52
CA ARG A 159 17.14 -0.65 11.67
C ARG A 159 18.47 -1.29 11.26
N GLU A 160 18.46 -2.16 10.25
CA GLU A 160 19.70 -2.74 9.71
C GLU A 160 20.57 -1.67 9.05
N LEU A 161 19.98 -0.75 8.29
CA LEU A 161 20.67 0.40 7.71
C LEU A 161 21.19 1.35 8.78
N GLU A 162 20.44 1.58 9.87
CA GLU A 162 20.89 2.40 11.02
C GLU A 162 22.12 1.81 11.71
N GLN A 163 22.37 0.52 11.59
CA GLN A 163 23.54 -0.17 12.14
C GLN A 163 24.76 -0.13 11.20
N THR A 164 24.60 0.37 9.96
CA THR A 164 25.74 0.52 9.07
C THR A 164 26.64 1.69 9.49
N PRO A 165 27.98 1.57 9.34
CA PRO A 165 28.91 2.65 9.73
C PRO A 165 28.61 3.99 9.07
N GLU A 166 28.10 3.98 7.82
CA GLU A 166 27.74 5.18 7.07
C GLU A 166 26.53 5.91 7.65
N VAL A 167 25.47 5.19 8.03
CA VAL A 167 24.26 5.79 8.63
C VAL A 167 24.56 6.25 10.05
N SER A 168 25.36 5.50 10.80
CA SER A 168 25.87 5.92 12.12
C SER A 168 26.66 7.23 12.04
N SER A 169 27.50 7.38 11.02
CA SER A 169 28.26 8.61 10.78
C SER A 169 27.36 9.79 10.44
N ARG A 170 26.33 9.57 9.61
CA ARG A 170 25.36 10.60 9.23
C ARG A 170 24.50 11.04 10.42
N GLN A 171 24.04 10.10 11.24
CA GLN A 171 23.28 10.41 12.46
C GLN A 171 24.11 11.18 13.47
N LYS A 172 25.40 10.81 13.63
CA LYS A 172 26.35 11.54 14.48
C LYS A 172 26.52 12.98 14.00
N LEU A 173 26.74 13.17 12.69
CA LEU A 173 26.86 14.49 12.07
C LEU A 173 25.59 15.33 12.28
N THR A 174 24.40 14.75 12.08
CA THR A 174 23.11 15.43 12.32
C THR A 174 22.98 15.89 13.75
N ARG A 175 23.31 15.04 14.72
CA ARG A 175 23.22 15.33 16.16
C ARG A 175 24.17 16.47 16.57
N GLU A 176 25.40 16.47 16.03
CA GLU A 176 26.38 17.52 16.28
C GLU A 176 25.96 18.87 15.67
N ILE A 177 25.33 18.86 14.47
CA ILE A 177 24.77 20.07 13.85
C ILE A 177 23.60 20.62 14.68
N GLU A 178 22.69 19.78 15.13
CA GLU A 178 21.55 20.17 15.98
C GLU A 178 22.02 20.75 17.30
N GLN A 179 23.01 20.13 17.91
CA GLN A 179 23.61 20.63 19.16
C GLN A 179 24.31 22.00 18.96
N ALA A 180 25.01 22.20 17.84
CA ALA A 180 25.66 23.48 17.54
C ALA A 180 24.63 24.60 17.29
N ALA A 181 23.40 24.27 16.87
CA ALA A 181 22.32 25.21 16.57
C ALA A 181 21.32 25.44 17.73
N GLN A 182 21.44 24.71 18.85
CA GLN A 182 20.39 24.56 19.86
C GLN A 182 19.90 25.90 20.48
N ASP A 183 20.78 26.90 20.63
CA ASP A 183 20.50 28.21 21.21
C ASP A 183 20.38 29.34 20.18
N LEU A 184 20.17 29.00 18.91
CA LEU A 184 20.05 29.92 17.78
C LEU A 184 21.23 30.90 17.67
N PRO A 185 22.50 30.42 17.64
CA PRO A 185 23.69 31.25 17.60
C PRO A 185 23.75 32.11 16.33
N THR A 186 24.58 33.14 16.34
CA THR A 186 24.87 33.87 15.09
C THR A 186 25.60 32.94 14.09
N MET A 187 25.52 33.23 12.80
CA MET A 187 26.18 32.39 11.78
C MET A 187 27.69 32.23 12.00
N PRO A 188 28.46 33.27 12.35
CA PRO A 188 29.87 33.11 12.67
C PRO A 188 30.11 32.17 13.86
N GLU A 189 29.31 32.29 14.92
CA GLU A 189 29.41 31.44 16.09
C GLU A 189 28.99 29.99 15.78
N PHE A 190 27.96 29.79 14.99
CA PHE A 190 27.53 28.48 14.54
C PHE A 190 28.65 27.77 13.75
N PHE A 191 29.27 28.45 12.78
CA PHE A 191 30.41 27.89 12.05
C PHE A 191 31.59 27.61 12.93
N HIS A 192 31.89 28.45 13.94
CA HIS A 192 32.95 28.21 14.89
C HIS A 192 32.71 26.94 15.72
N ARG A 193 31.48 26.75 16.21
CA ARG A 193 31.07 25.53 16.93
C ARG A 193 31.17 24.27 16.05
N LEU A 194 30.72 24.32 14.80
CA LEU A 194 30.87 23.21 13.86
C LEU A 194 32.34 22.85 13.62
N ALA A 195 33.19 23.85 13.45
CA ALA A 195 34.64 23.64 13.28
C ALA A 195 35.30 22.97 14.52
N SER A 196 34.85 23.29 15.74
CA SER A 196 35.33 22.62 16.94
C SER A 196 34.94 21.13 17.02
N HIS A 197 33.89 20.74 16.34
CA HIS A 197 33.44 19.33 16.15
C HIS A 197 34.02 18.67 14.89
N GLN A 198 35.02 19.29 14.23
CA GLN A 198 35.62 18.82 12.99
C GLN A 198 34.61 18.71 11.84
N ILE A 199 33.60 19.59 11.82
CA ILE A 199 32.62 19.70 10.77
C ILE A 199 32.88 20.94 9.93
N ARG A 200 33.14 20.74 8.65
CA ARG A 200 33.23 21.82 7.66
C ARG A 200 31.84 22.11 7.12
N ALA A 201 31.46 23.38 7.11
CA ALA A 201 30.20 23.82 6.55
C ALA A 201 30.44 24.88 5.46
N GLU A 202 29.79 24.73 4.32
CA GLU A 202 29.86 25.64 3.17
C GLU A 202 28.48 26.14 2.79
N VAL A 203 28.33 27.48 2.65
CA VAL A 203 27.07 28.07 2.21
C VAL A 203 27.00 28.04 0.69
N GLU A 204 25.94 27.42 0.17
CA GLU A 204 25.65 27.47 -1.26
C GLU A 204 24.81 28.70 -1.59
N PHE A 205 25.11 29.34 -2.73
CA PHE A 205 24.39 30.50 -3.20
C PHE A 205 23.69 30.22 -4.54
N THR A 206 22.53 30.86 -4.74
CA THR A 206 21.87 30.89 -6.04
C THR A 206 22.65 31.77 -7.02
N ARG A 207 22.34 31.70 -8.32
CA ARG A 207 22.91 32.60 -9.36
C ARG A 207 22.74 34.10 -9.04
N ASN A 208 21.72 34.43 -8.23
CA ASN A 208 21.44 35.83 -7.83
C ASN A 208 22.05 36.20 -6.47
N GLY A 209 23.00 35.42 -5.96
CA GLY A 209 23.71 35.69 -4.71
C GLY A 209 22.91 35.45 -3.42
N LYS A 210 21.71 34.85 -3.50
CA LYS A 210 20.92 34.50 -2.29
C LYS A 210 21.37 33.16 -1.73
N PRO A 211 21.48 33.01 -0.39
CA PRO A 211 21.75 31.72 0.22
C PRO A 211 20.72 30.66 -0.21
N LYS A 212 21.17 29.49 -0.64
CA LYS A 212 20.36 28.36 -1.08
C LYS A 212 20.29 27.26 -0.03
N GLY A 213 21.41 27.03 0.68
CA GLY A 213 21.55 25.99 1.67
C GLY A 213 22.95 25.97 2.26
N ILE A 214 23.17 25.03 3.18
CA ILE A 214 24.49 24.78 3.78
C ILE A 214 24.80 23.29 3.57
N THR A 215 25.98 23.03 3.01
CA THR A 215 26.51 21.67 2.87
C THR A 215 27.48 21.40 4.01
N TYR A 216 27.32 20.26 4.69
CA TYR A 216 28.12 19.84 5.82
C TYR A 216 28.98 18.64 5.43
N MET A 217 30.24 18.67 5.83
CA MET A 217 31.22 17.61 5.58
C MET A 217 31.99 17.33 6.89
N ALA A 218 32.13 16.05 7.23
CA ALA A 218 33.08 15.66 8.28
C ALA A 218 34.48 15.89 7.75
N ALA A 219 35.34 16.49 8.60
CA ALA A 219 36.75 16.76 8.27
C ALA A 219 37.62 15.50 8.42
#